data_98da04c35391757833b39736df51bd7c
#
_entry.id   98da04c35391757833b39736df51bd7c
#
_cell.length_a   1.000
_cell.length_b   1.000
_cell.length_c   1.000
_cell.angle_alpha   90.00
_cell.angle_beta   90.00
_cell.angle_gamma   90.00
#
_symmetry.space_group_name_H-M   'P 1'
#
loop_
_entity.id
_entity.type
_entity.pdbx_description
1 polymer ?
#
loop_
_entity_poly.entity_id
_entity_poly.type
_entity_poly.pdbx_seq_one_letter_code
_entity_poly.pdbx_strand_id
1 'polypeptide(L)'
;MSEKTAVTTREKWVDDVKVIACILVVLGHFFASVQSYASGGVLYEWFHKTIYYFHVPLFFICSGYLYQKYSRVDDIKSYLKNISKKALALGIPYVTFSSATWVLKTVFSRDVNNQIGGFCDTLFQHPTAPYWYLYALFFIFLVTPTFSTVKMTAVGLAVAIVAKGYILTGGGTGIYAVSTVLTNEIWFVLGMSICVFNVQLHRKKKSGALSGLVFVILSIVAY
;
A
#
# COMPACT_ATOMS: atom_id res chain seq x y z
N MET A 1 28.95 20.72 23.07
CA MET A 1 28.51 20.34 21.72
C MET A 1 27.00 20.09 21.81
N SER A 2 26.20 21.02 21.31
CA SER A 2 24.74 20.96 21.37
C SER A 2 24.23 20.07 20.24
N GLU A 3 23.72 18.92 20.58
CA GLU A 3 23.04 18.00 19.68
C GLU A 3 21.70 18.66 19.26
N LYS A 4 21.67 19.28 18.10
CA LYS A 4 20.43 19.78 17.49
C LYS A 4 19.57 18.56 17.17
N THR A 5 18.65 18.23 18.05
CA THR A 5 17.52 17.32 17.76
C THR A 5 16.78 17.91 16.56
N ALA A 6 16.99 17.34 15.39
CA ALA A 6 16.23 17.68 14.21
C ALA A 6 14.76 17.33 14.49
N VAL A 7 13.96 18.34 14.77
CA VAL A 7 12.51 18.22 14.85
C VAL A 7 12.06 17.79 13.45
N THR A 8 11.78 16.51 13.28
CA THR A 8 11.18 16.00 12.04
C THR A 8 9.80 16.63 11.91
N THR A 9 9.67 17.58 11.00
CA THR A 9 8.39 18.21 10.72
C THR A 9 7.42 17.16 10.20
N ARG A 10 6.43 16.87 11.00
CA ARG A 10 5.38 15.88 10.69
C ARG A 10 4.58 16.34 9.48
N GLU A 11 4.42 15.47 8.49
CA GLU A 11 3.66 15.72 7.26
C GLU A 11 2.15 15.55 7.51
N LYS A 12 1.49 16.62 7.94
CA LYS A 12 0.05 16.56 8.30
C LYS A 12 -0.84 15.96 7.22
N TRP A 13 -0.60 16.30 5.95
CA TRP A 13 -1.41 15.77 4.85
C TRP A 13 -1.27 14.24 4.69
N VAL A 14 -0.06 13.70 4.96
CA VAL A 14 0.18 12.24 4.93
C VAL A 14 -0.58 11.56 6.06
N ASP A 15 -0.60 12.18 7.24
CA ASP A 15 -1.34 11.65 8.38
C ASP A 15 -2.86 11.69 8.10
N ASP A 16 -3.38 12.81 7.56
CA ASP A 16 -4.79 12.94 7.20
C ASP A 16 -5.19 11.86 6.16
N VAL A 17 -4.38 11.65 5.12
CA VAL A 17 -4.62 10.60 4.10
C VAL A 17 -4.59 9.20 4.71
N LYS A 18 -3.64 8.91 5.59
CA LYS A 18 -3.55 7.61 6.28
C LYS A 18 -4.77 7.35 7.17
N VAL A 19 -5.25 8.36 7.89
CA VAL A 19 -6.47 8.24 8.71
C VAL A 19 -7.67 7.90 7.84
N ILE A 20 -7.86 8.62 6.73
CA ILE A 20 -8.93 8.32 5.79
C ILE A 20 -8.79 6.90 5.24
N ALA A 21 -7.60 6.51 4.81
CA ALA A 21 -7.34 5.17 4.29
C ALA A 21 -7.63 4.07 5.34
N CYS A 22 -7.27 4.29 6.62
CA CYS A 22 -7.60 3.36 7.70
C CYS A 22 -9.12 3.20 7.88
N ILE A 23 -9.88 4.31 7.86
CA ILE A 23 -11.34 4.26 7.94
C ILE A 23 -11.91 3.44 6.77
N LEU A 24 -11.41 3.66 5.56
CA LEU A 24 -11.84 2.94 4.37
C LEU A 24 -11.48 1.44 4.42
N VAL A 25 -10.33 1.06 5.01
CA VAL A 25 -9.98 -0.35 5.26
C VAL A 25 -11.03 -1.00 6.16
N VAL A 26 -11.36 -0.35 7.29
CA VAL A 26 -12.36 -0.87 8.23
C VAL A 26 -13.73 -1.03 7.55
N LEU A 27 -14.17 0.00 6.83
CA LEU A 27 -15.44 -0.05 6.08
C LEU A 27 -15.42 -1.14 4.99
N GLY A 28 -14.34 -1.25 4.22
CA GLY A 28 -14.20 -2.27 3.18
C GLY A 28 -14.30 -3.69 3.74
N HIS A 29 -13.59 -3.98 4.84
CA HIS A 29 -13.67 -5.28 5.49
C HIS A 29 -15.04 -5.54 6.14
N PHE A 30 -15.66 -4.52 6.73
CA PHE A 30 -17.01 -4.64 7.27
C PHE A 30 -17.99 -4.99 6.15
N PHE A 31 -17.99 -4.26 5.03
CA PHE A 31 -18.87 -4.56 3.91
C PHE A 31 -18.61 -5.94 3.30
N ALA A 32 -17.35 -6.35 3.15
CA ALA A 32 -17.00 -7.68 2.69
C ALA A 32 -17.55 -8.78 3.61
N SER A 33 -17.55 -8.56 4.93
CA SER A 33 -18.06 -9.53 5.91
C SER A 33 -19.59 -9.63 5.91
N VAL A 34 -20.29 -8.54 5.59
CA VAL A 34 -21.77 -8.50 5.58
C VAL A 34 -22.35 -8.92 4.23
N GLN A 35 -21.54 -8.95 3.17
CA GLN A 35 -21.98 -9.27 1.81
C GLN A 35 -22.72 -10.63 1.69
N SER A 36 -22.37 -11.60 2.52
CA SER A 36 -23.04 -12.92 2.56
C SER A 36 -24.43 -12.89 3.19
N TYR A 37 -24.76 -11.84 3.95
CA TYR A 37 -26.02 -11.69 4.69
C TYR A 37 -26.97 -10.65 4.10
N ALA A 38 -26.47 -9.72 3.29
CA ALA A 38 -27.26 -8.68 2.68
C ALA A 38 -27.05 -8.69 1.16
N SER A 39 -28.12 -8.89 0.39
CA SER A 39 -28.10 -8.62 -1.05
C SER A 39 -27.93 -7.11 -1.26
N GLY A 40 -26.66 -6.68 -1.45
CA GLY A 40 -26.35 -5.29 -1.74
C GLY A 40 -26.92 -4.89 -3.09
N GLY A 41 -27.62 -3.75 -3.16
CA GLY A 41 -27.99 -3.18 -4.45
C GLY A 41 -26.78 -2.59 -5.17
N VAL A 42 -26.99 -2.11 -6.41
CA VAL A 42 -25.94 -1.51 -7.27
C VAL A 42 -25.11 -0.46 -6.54
N LEU A 43 -25.71 0.35 -5.68
CA LEU A 43 -25.01 1.37 -4.89
C LEU A 43 -24.01 0.76 -3.89
N TYR A 44 -24.36 -0.36 -3.27
CA TYR A 44 -23.46 -1.08 -2.37
C TYR A 44 -22.25 -1.66 -3.14
N GLU A 45 -22.49 -2.31 -4.26
CA GLU A 45 -21.42 -2.89 -5.07
C GLU A 45 -20.47 -1.81 -5.61
N TRP A 46 -21.02 -0.70 -6.11
CA TRP A 46 -20.23 0.44 -6.55
C TRP A 46 -19.36 0.99 -5.42
N PHE A 47 -19.92 1.21 -4.24
CA PHE A 47 -19.21 1.75 -3.10
C PHE A 47 -18.10 0.81 -2.62
N HIS A 48 -18.41 -0.49 -2.52
CA HIS A 48 -17.45 -1.52 -2.13
C HIS A 48 -16.29 -1.62 -3.12
N LYS A 49 -16.56 -1.75 -4.41
CA LYS A 49 -15.53 -1.77 -5.45
C LYS A 49 -14.68 -0.50 -5.43
N THR A 50 -15.31 0.66 -5.33
CA THR A 50 -14.62 1.95 -5.28
C THR A 50 -13.64 2.02 -4.12
N ILE A 51 -14.05 1.61 -2.90
CA ILE A 51 -13.13 1.57 -1.75
C ILE A 51 -11.91 0.69 -2.05
N TYR A 52 -12.13 -0.50 -2.59
CA TYR A 52 -11.04 -1.45 -2.85
C TYR A 52 -10.06 -0.96 -3.93
N TYR A 53 -10.45 -0.08 -4.84
CA TYR A 53 -9.56 0.45 -5.85
C TYR A 53 -8.52 1.43 -5.32
N PHE A 54 -8.78 2.14 -4.22
CA PHE A 54 -7.86 3.21 -3.82
C PHE A 54 -7.39 3.19 -2.36
N HIS A 55 -8.05 2.49 -1.42
CA HIS A 55 -7.64 2.54 -0.02
C HIS A 55 -6.22 1.99 0.20
N VAL A 56 -5.86 0.88 -0.45
CA VAL A 56 -4.50 0.34 -0.38
C VAL A 56 -3.49 1.17 -1.17
N PRO A 57 -3.75 1.59 -2.42
CA PRO A 57 -2.92 2.56 -3.12
C PRO A 57 -2.54 3.80 -2.31
N LEU A 58 -3.45 4.38 -1.53
CA LEU A 58 -3.14 5.53 -0.68
C LEU A 58 -2.02 5.25 0.33
N PHE A 59 -1.98 4.06 0.92
CA PHE A 59 -0.91 3.69 1.84
C PHE A 59 0.44 3.54 1.13
N PHE A 60 0.46 2.96 -0.07
CA PHE A 60 1.69 2.87 -0.87
C PHE A 60 2.19 4.25 -1.29
N ILE A 61 1.31 5.16 -1.74
CA ILE A 61 1.65 6.54 -2.10
C ILE A 61 2.25 7.28 -0.89
N CYS A 62 1.59 7.22 0.26
CA CYS A 62 2.10 7.82 1.50
C CYS A 62 3.47 7.26 1.89
N SER A 63 3.65 5.93 1.77
CA SER A 63 4.90 5.25 2.11
C SER A 63 6.02 5.62 1.15
N GLY A 64 5.76 5.70 -0.15
CA GLY A 64 6.71 6.12 -1.17
C GLY A 64 7.15 7.58 -0.97
N TYR A 65 6.20 8.49 -0.70
CA TYR A 65 6.52 9.89 -0.39
C TYR A 65 7.45 10.02 0.81
N LEU A 66 7.12 9.37 1.93
CA LEU A 66 7.93 9.42 3.15
C LEU A 66 9.30 8.74 2.95
N TYR A 67 9.35 7.66 2.19
CA TYR A 67 10.59 6.98 1.86
C TYR A 67 11.52 7.89 1.08
N GLN A 68 11.04 8.50 0.02
CA GLN A 68 11.81 9.42 -0.81
C GLN A 68 12.29 10.65 -0.02
N LYS A 69 11.46 11.15 0.90
CA LYS A 69 11.75 12.35 1.68
C LYS A 69 12.73 12.13 2.82
N TYR A 70 12.61 10.99 3.53
CA TYR A 70 13.30 10.78 4.80
C TYR A 70 14.26 9.60 4.83
N SER A 71 14.25 8.74 3.83
CA SER A 71 15.10 7.54 3.78
C SER A 71 16.16 7.64 2.69
N ARG A 72 16.86 8.79 2.61
CA ARG A 72 17.88 8.97 1.58
C ARG A 72 18.96 7.92 1.70
N VAL A 73 19.23 7.25 0.59
CA VAL A 73 20.18 6.15 0.50
C VAL A 73 21.28 6.58 -0.46
N ASP A 74 22.43 6.91 0.08
CA ASP A 74 23.57 7.42 -0.71
C ASP A 74 24.61 6.33 -0.98
N ASP A 75 24.63 5.26 -0.17
CA ASP A 75 25.57 4.13 -0.29
C ASP A 75 24.93 2.80 0.11
N ILE A 76 25.64 1.68 -0.18
CA ILE A 76 25.15 0.33 0.11
C ILE A 76 24.98 0.07 1.62
N LYS A 77 25.79 0.70 2.46
CA LYS A 77 25.72 0.55 3.91
C LYS A 77 24.47 1.21 4.50
N SER A 78 24.16 2.40 4.01
CA SER A 78 22.91 3.11 4.38
C SER A 78 21.68 2.38 3.86
N TYR A 79 21.76 1.79 2.65
CA TYR A 79 20.72 0.94 2.10
C TYR A 79 20.46 -0.29 2.99
N LEU A 80 21.47 -1.08 3.31
CA LEU A 80 21.31 -2.26 4.16
C LEU A 80 20.77 -1.91 5.55
N LYS A 81 21.25 -0.82 6.14
CA LYS A 81 20.73 -0.31 7.42
C LYS A 81 19.24 0.08 7.33
N ASN A 82 18.84 0.70 6.23
CA ASN A 82 17.45 1.05 5.99
C ASN A 82 16.57 -0.19 5.82
N ILE A 83 17.00 -1.17 5.01
CA ILE A 83 16.30 -2.44 4.83
C ILE A 83 16.15 -3.19 6.15
N SER A 84 17.21 -3.27 6.98
CA SER A 84 17.12 -3.92 8.30
C SER A 84 16.08 -3.25 9.20
N LYS A 85 16.02 -1.92 9.21
CA LYS A 85 14.99 -1.18 9.95
C LYS A 85 13.57 -1.48 9.42
N LYS A 86 13.40 -1.57 8.09
CA LYS A 86 12.12 -1.92 7.47
C LYS A 86 11.72 -3.37 7.74
N ALA A 87 12.70 -4.29 7.70
CA ALA A 87 12.48 -5.69 8.06
C ALA A 87 11.95 -5.84 9.50
N LEU A 88 12.52 -5.11 10.45
CA LEU A 88 12.02 -5.11 11.83
C LEU A 88 10.65 -4.43 11.94
N ALA A 89 10.48 -3.25 11.34
CA ALA A 89 9.26 -2.45 11.48
C ALA A 89 8.03 -3.07 10.77
N LEU A 90 8.23 -3.78 9.67
CA LEU A 90 7.16 -4.40 8.88
C LEU A 90 7.10 -5.91 9.07
N GLY A 91 8.26 -6.57 9.14
CA GLY A 91 8.36 -8.02 9.24
C GLY A 91 7.89 -8.57 10.59
N ILE A 92 8.28 -7.92 11.70
CA ILE A 92 7.82 -8.37 13.03
C ILE A 92 6.29 -8.31 13.13
N PRO A 93 5.61 -7.18 12.88
CA PRO A 93 4.14 -7.14 12.91
C PRO A 93 3.52 -8.12 11.91
N TYR A 94 4.07 -8.23 10.70
CA TYR A 94 3.58 -9.16 9.69
C TYR A 94 3.57 -10.61 10.19
N VAL A 95 4.73 -11.10 10.65
CA VAL A 95 4.86 -12.48 11.14
C VAL A 95 4.00 -12.71 12.38
N THR A 96 4.01 -11.78 13.34
CA THR A 96 3.25 -11.90 14.58
C THR A 96 1.74 -12.00 14.30
N PHE A 97 1.19 -11.06 13.55
CA PHE A 97 -0.25 -11.02 13.30
C PHE A 97 -0.71 -12.13 12.33
N SER A 98 0.10 -12.46 11.32
CA SER A 98 -0.20 -13.58 10.43
C SER A 98 -0.19 -14.92 11.16
N SER A 99 0.79 -15.13 12.03
CA SER A 99 0.86 -16.36 12.86
C SER A 99 -0.29 -16.45 13.85
N ALA A 100 -0.60 -15.34 14.54
CA ALA A 100 -1.74 -15.30 15.47
C ALA A 100 -3.06 -15.59 14.74
N THR A 101 -3.26 -14.98 13.58
CA THR A 101 -4.46 -15.22 12.76
C THR A 101 -4.52 -16.66 12.25
N TRP A 102 -3.40 -17.23 11.83
CA TRP A 102 -3.35 -18.62 11.39
C TRP A 102 -3.72 -19.58 12.54
N VAL A 103 -3.16 -19.37 13.74
CA VAL A 103 -3.49 -20.16 14.93
C VAL A 103 -4.97 -20.06 15.27
N LEU A 104 -5.52 -18.83 15.35
CA LEU A 104 -6.94 -18.62 15.66
C LEU A 104 -7.84 -19.31 14.64
N LYS A 105 -7.58 -19.16 13.36
CA LYS A 105 -8.35 -19.80 12.31
C LYS A 105 -8.23 -21.33 12.35
N THR A 106 -7.08 -21.88 12.72
CA THR A 106 -6.88 -23.32 12.86
C THR A 106 -7.66 -23.87 14.06
N VAL A 107 -7.63 -23.17 15.19
CA VAL A 107 -8.36 -23.56 16.41
C VAL A 107 -9.88 -23.49 16.20
N PHE A 108 -10.35 -22.43 15.56
CA PHE A 108 -11.78 -22.19 15.29
C PHE A 108 -12.18 -22.58 13.86
N SER A 109 -11.56 -23.61 13.29
CA SER A 109 -11.72 -23.98 11.87
C SER A 109 -13.16 -24.32 11.46
N ARG A 110 -14.03 -24.68 12.39
CA ARG A 110 -15.47 -24.98 12.16
C ARG A 110 -16.30 -23.72 11.93
N ASP A 111 -15.85 -22.58 12.44
CA ASP A 111 -16.57 -21.31 12.42
C ASP A 111 -15.99 -20.31 11.38
N VAL A 112 -15.03 -20.75 10.58
CA VAL A 112 -14.35 -19.88 9.60
C VAL A 112 -14.83 -20.20 8.19
N ASN A 113 -15.19 -19.16 7.46
CA ASN A 113 -15.72 -19.27 6.09
C ASN A 113 -14.68 -19.69 5.03
N ASN A 114 -13.39 -19.68 5.34
CA ASN A 114 -12.32 -19.96 4.39
C ASN A 114 -11.38 -21.06 4.91
N GLN A 115 -11.08 -22.03 4.07
CA GLN A 115 -10.04 -23.02 4.34
C GLN A 115 -8.67 -22.35 4.45
N ILE A 116 -7.86 -22.83 5.38
CA ILE A 116 -6.54 -22.27 5.66
C ILE A 116 -5.49 -23.21 5.13
N GLY A 117 -4.57 -22.69 4.34
CA GLY A 117 -3.38 -23.41 3.90
C GLY A 117 -2.40 -23.71 5.02
N GLY A 118 -1.31 -24.38 4.69
CA GLY A 118 -0.21 -24.62 5.62
C GLY A 118 0.37 -23.31 6.16
N PHE A 119 1.02 -23.36 7.32
CA PHE A 119 1.60 -22.17 7.96
C PHE A 119 2.58 -21.41 7.05
N CYS A 120 3.53 -22.12 6.42
CA CYS A 120 4.49 -21.52 5.49
C CYS A 120 3.80 -20.95 4.24
N ASP A 121 2.78 -21.62 3.74
CA ASP A 121 2.00 -21.16 2.61
C ASP A 121 1.30 -19.83 2.92
N THR A 122 0.69 -19.73 4.10
CA THR A 122 0.04 -18.51 4.58
C THR A 122 1.03 -17.35 4.79
N LEU A 123 2.28 -17.64 5.14
CA LEU A 123 3.28 -16.59 5.32
C LEU A 123 3.92 -16.12 4.01
N PHE A 124 4.07 -16.99 3.00
CA PHE A 124 4.90 -16.67 1.84
C PHE A 124 4.15 -16.65 0.51
N GLN A 125 3.13 -17.51 0.32
CA GLN A 125 2.42 -17.64 -0.95
C GLN A 125 1.00 -17.06 -0.92
N HIS A 126 0.32 -17.17 0.21
CA HIS A 126 -1.06 -16.69 0.39
C HIS A 126 -1.22 -15.84 1.64
N PRO A 127 -0.52 -14.68 1.74
CA PRO A 127 -0.59 -13.81 2.90
C PRO A 127 -2.02 -13.41 3.25
N THR A 128 -2.37 -13.55 4.52
CA THR A 128 -3.72 -13.26 5.00
C THR A 128 -4.02 -11.76 4.97
N ALA A 129 -5.22 -11.40 4.53
CA ALA A 129 -5.73 -10.05 4.71
C ALA A 129 -5.95 -9.74 6.21
N PRO A 130 -5.63 -8.51 6.69
CA PRO A 130 -5.14 -7.36 5.94
C PRO A 130 -3.60 -7.28 5.86
N TYR A 131 -2.86 -8.27 6.36
CA TYR A 131 -1.39 -8.18 6.59
C TYR A 131 -0.55 -8.28 5.32
N TRP A 132 -1.11 -8.76 4.22
CA TRP A 132 -0.42 -8.84 2.93
C TRP A 132 0.20 -7.50 2.49
N TYR A 133 -0.39 -6.37 2.93
CA TYR A 133 0.15 -5.05 2.64
C TYR A 133 1.55 -4.83 3.25
N LEU A 134 1.79 -5.28 4.49
CA LEU A 134 3.09 -5.16 5.16
C LEU A 134 4.16 -5.97 4.41
N TYR A 135 3.77 -7.18 3.96
CA TYR A 135 4.60 -8.05 3.14
C TYR A 135 4.97 -7.38 1.81
N ALA A 136 3.97 -6.91 1.07
CA ALA A 136 4.15 -6.22 -0.20
C ALA A 136 5.06 -4.98 -0.06
N LEU A 137 4.79 -4.15 0.94
CA LEU A 137 5.54 -2.93 1.20
C LEU A 137 7.01 -3.23 1.54
N PHE A 138 7.29 -4.30 2.28
CA PHE A 138 8.67 -4.71 2.55
C PHE A 138 9.43 -5.05 1.28
N PHE A 139 8.86 -5.86 0.39
CA PHE A 139 9.50 -6.22 -0.88
C PHE A 139 9.65 -5.02 -1.83
N ILE A 140 8.70 -4.10 -1.83
CA ILE A 140 8.83 -2.85 -2.60
C ILE A 140 10.01 -2.02 -2.06
N PHE A 141 10.19 -1.87 -0.75
CA PHE A 141 11.37 -1.22 -0.18
C PHE A 141 12.67 -1.91 -0.54
N LEU A 142 12.64 -3.24 -0.70
CA LEU A 142 13.82 -4.02 -1.05
C LEU A 142 14.27 -3.81 -2.50
N VAL A 143 13.36 -3.55 -3.43
CA VAL A 143 13.69 -3.44 -4.86
C VAL A 143 13.74 -2.01 -5.36
N THR A 144 13.09 -1.06 -4.68
CA THR A 144 12.95 0.32 -5.14
C THR A 144 13.97 1.24 -4.46
N PRO A 145 15.02 1.71 -5.15
CA PRO A 145 15.97 2.69 -4.62
C PRO A 145 15.33 4.08 -4.53
N THR A 146 15.91 4.97 -3.72
CA THR A 146 15.55 6.39 -3.74
C THR A 146 16.05 7.08 -5.00
N PHE A 147 15.28 8.01 -5.55
CA PHE A 147 15.61 8.71 -6.78
C PHE A 147 16.37 10.02 -6.48
N SER A 148 17.53 10.19 -7.11
CA SER A 148 18.34 11.40 -6.95
C SER A 148 18.02 12.50 -7.98
N THR A 149 17.38 12.13 -9.10
CA THR A 149 17.09 13.05 -10.20
C THR A 149 15.68 12.86 -10.76
N VAL A 150 15.16 13.90 -11.39
CA VAL A 150 13.88 13.86 -12.13
C VAL A 150 13.90 12.79 -13.23
N LYS A 151 15.05 12.62 -13.92
CA LYS A 151 15.20 11.59 -14.97
C LYS A 151 15.06 10.17 -14.40
N MET A 152 15.71 9.88 -13.26
CA MET A 152 15.57 8.59 -12.58
C MET A 152 14.14 8.34 -12.14
N THR A 153 13.46 9.37 -11.64
CA THR A 153 12.06 9.29 -11.25
C THR A 153 11.17 8.94 -12.44
N ALA A 154 11.38 9.59 -13.59
CA ALA A 154 10.62 9.31 -14.80
C ALA A 154 10.85 7.89 -15.32
N VAL A 155 12.10 7.41 -15.29
CA VAL A 155 12.44 6.03 -15.64
C VAL A 155 11.78 5.05 -14.67
N GLY A 156 11.89 5.28 -13.36
CA GLY A 156 11.25 4.43 -12.34
C GLY A 156 9.74 4.35 -12.51
N LEU A 157 9.10 5.49 -12.81
CA LEU A 157 7.67 5.52 -13.08
C LEU A 157 7.30 4.74 -14.36
N ALA A 158 8.09 4.89 -15.44
CA ALA A 158 7.88 4.14 -16.68
C ALA A 158 8.02 2.63 -16.45
N VAL A 159 9.05 2.19 -15.69
CA VAL A 159 9.24 0.78 -15.34
C VAL A 159 8.05 0.25 -14.52
N ALA A 160 7.60 1.00 -13.53
CA ALA A 160 6.44 0.61 -12.71
C ALA A 160 5.12 0.54 -13.53
N ILE A 161 4.93 1.43 -14.51
CA ILE A 161 3.78 1.37 -15.44
C ILE A 161 3.86 0.10 -16.30
N VAL A 162 5.02 -0.20 -16.87
CA VAL A 162 5.22 -1.41 -17.70
C VAL A 162 5.01 -2.67 -16.85
N ALA A 163 5.55 -2.73 -15.63
CA ALA A 163 5.35 -3.82 -14.69
C ALA A 163 3.87 -4.06 -14.39
N LYS A 164 3.12 -3.00 -14.11
CA LYS A 164 1.67 -3.05 -13.90
C LYS A 164 0.93 -3.51 -15.16
N GLY A 165 1.30 -2.98 -16.32
CA GLY A 165 0.73 -3.40 -17.61
C GLY A 165 0.94 -4.88 -17.89
N TYR A 166 2.13 -5.42 -17.61
CA TYR A 166 2.43 -6.84 -17.73
C TYR A 166 1.47 -7.71 -16.89
N ILE A 167 1.22 -7.33 -15.63
CA ILE A 167 0.27 -8.05 -14.77
C ILE A 167 -1.17 -7.95 -15.32
N LEU A 168 -1.59 -6.79 -15.79
CA LEU A 168 -2.94 -6.58 -16.33
C LEU A 168 -3.21 -7.36 -17.63
N THR A 169 -2.18 -7.66 -18.42
CA THR A 169 -2.27 -8.50 -19.62
C THR A 169 -2.20 -10.00 -19.34
N GLY A 170 -2.33 -10.39 -18.08
CA GLY A 170 -2.30 -11.81 -17.68
C GLY A 170 -0.89 -12.34 -17.43
N GLY A 171 0.14 -11.49 -17.47
CA GLY A 171 1.49 -11.84 -17.03
C GLY A 171 1.46 -12.16 -15.53
N GLY A 172 2.05 -13.28 -15.15
CA GLY A 172 2.11 -13.71 -13.76
C GLY A 172 3.45 -14.39 -13.48
N THR A 173 3.87 -14.30 -12.23
CA THR A 173 4.97 -15.12 -11.73
C THR A 173 4.37 -16.07 -10.70
N GLY A 174 4.79 -17.33 -10.65
CA GLY A 174 4.33 -18.27 -9.62
C GLY A 174 4.75 -17.87 -8.19
N ILE A 175 5.39 -16.70 -8.03
CA ILE A 175 5.91 -16.19 -6.76
C ILE A 175 5.08 -14.98 -6.35
N TYR A 176 4.31 -15.12 -5.28
CA TYR A 176 3.42 -14.07 -4.75
C TYR A 176 4.16 -12.73 -4.51
N ALA A 177 5.36 -12.77 -3.90
CA ALA A 177 6.16 -11.57 -3.63
C ALA A 177 6.42 -10.75 -4.89
N VAL A 178 6.82 -11.41 -5.99
CA VAL A 178 7.12 -10.74 -7.26
C VAL A 178 5.84 -10.17 -7.88
N SER A 179 4.78 -10.97 -7.97
CA SER A 179 3.50 -10.51 -8.52
C SER A 179 2.94 -9.32 -7.75
N THR A 180 3.08 -9.32 -6.43
CA THR A 180 2.60 -8.23 -5.56
C THR A 180 3.41 -6.95 -5.74
N VAL A 181 4.73 -7.05 -5.90
CA VAL A 181 5.59 -5.89 -6.23
C VAL A 181 5.18 -5.32 -7.57
N LEU A 182 5.16 -6.12 -8.64
CA LEU A 182 4.79 -5.66 -9.99
C LEU A 182 3.40 -5.00 -10.04
N THR A 183 2.48 -5.46 -9.18
CA THR A 183 1.13 -4.90 -9.09
C THR A 183 1.09 -3.55 -8.39
N ASN A 184 1.88 -3.34 -7.33
CA ASN A 184 1.69 -2.23 -6.39
C ASN A 184 2.82 -1.20 -6.41
N GLU A 185 3.99 -1.50 -7.00
CA GLU A 185 5.14 -0.60 -7.05
C GLU A 185 4.79 0.75 -7.68
N ILE A 186 3.90 0.77 -8.69
CA ILE A 186 3.46 2.00 -9.34
C ILE A 186 2.92 3.05 -8.36
N TRP A 187 2.16 2.63 -7.36
CA TRP A 187 1.61 3.54 -6.34
C TRP A 187 2.70 4.09 -5.42
N PHE A 188 3.66 3.25 -5.08
CA PHE A 188 4.80 3.64 -4.26
C PHE A 188 5.70 4.64 -5.01
N VAL A 189 6.05 4.34 -6.26
CA VAL A 189 6.85 5.23 -7.12
C VAL A 189 6.10 6.53 -7.42
N LEU A 190 4.76 6.49 -7.56
CA LEU A 190 3.95 7.71 -7.67
C LEU A 190 4.10 8.60 -6.42
N GLY A 191 4.08 8.01 -5.24
CA GLY A 191 4.35 8.73 -3.99
C GLY A 191 5.74 9.36 -3.95
N MET A 192 6.77 8.62 -4.38
CA MET A 192 8.13 9.15 -4.52
C MET A 192 8.18 10.31 -5.52
N SER A 193 7.47 10.20 -6.64
CA SER A 193 7.39 11.23 -7.67
C SER A 193 6.78 12.53 -7.15
N ILE A 194 5.72 12.45 -6.34
CA ILE A 194 5.12 13.61 -5.66
C ILE A 194 6.18 14.37 -4.85
N CYS A 195 7.07 13.64 -4.17
CA CYS A 195 8.16 14.24 -3.40
C CYS A 195 9.22 14.89 -4.30
N VAL A 196 9.69 14.20 -5.35
CA VAL A 196 10.76 14.70 -6.24
C VAL A 196 10.31 15.91 -7.05
N PHE A 197 9.07 15.89 -7.57
CA PHE A 197 8.51 17.01 -8.32
C PHE A 197 8.04 18.17 -7.43
N ASN A 198 8.21 18.04 -6.11
CA ASN A 198 7.78 19.05 -5.12
C ASN A 198 6.35 19.53 -5.36
N VAL A 199 5.45 18.59 -5.63
CA VAL A 199 4.04 18.87 -5.87
C VAL A 199 3.44 19.43 -4.58
N GLN A 200 3.22 20.75 -4.56
CA GLN A 200 2.57 21.39 -3.43
C GLN A 200 1.07 21.10 -3.50
N LEU A 201 0.62 20.16 -2.68
CA LEU A 201 -0.80 19.89 -2.49
C LEU A 201 -1.43 21.07 -1.72
N HIS A 202 -1.71 22.15 -2.45
CA HIS A 202 -2.32 23.36 -1.89
C HIS A 202 -3.74 23.06 -1.45
N ARG A 203 -4.01 23.21 -0.17
CA ARG A 203 -5.31 23.05 0.48
C ARG A 203 -6.25 24.22 0.18
N LYS A 204 -6.56 24.48 -1.10
CA LYS A 204 -7.63 25.42 -1.48
C LYS A 204 -8.97 24.69 -1.39
N LYS A 205 -9.91 25.19 -0.58
CA LYS A 205 -11.27 24.59 -0.43
C LYS A 205 -11.96 24.29 -1.77
N LYS A 206 -11.83 25.17 -2.76
CA LYS A 206 -12.37 24.97 -4.12
C LYS A 206 -11.70 23.81 -4.87
N SER A 207 -10.38 23.61 -4.68
CA SER A 207 -9.65 22.49 -5.30
C SER A 207 -10.08 21.14 -4.71
N GLY A 208 -10.34 21.08 -3.40
CA GLY A 208 -10.81 19.86 -2.74
C GLY A 208 -12.18 19.41 -3.24
N ALA A 209 -13.13 20.34 -3.40
CA ALA A 209 -14.44 20.03 -3.93
C ALA A 209 -14.39 19.54 -5.39
N LEU A 210 -13.56 20.18 -6.22
CA LEU A 210 -13.37 19.77 -7.62
C LEU A 210 -12.73 18.40 -7.71
N SER A 211 -11.71 18.11 -6.90
CA SER A 211 -11.05 16.80 -6.85
C SER A 211 -12.00 15.70 -6.39
N GLY A 212 -12.86 15.99 -5.40
CA GLY A 212 -13.91 15.07 -4.95
C GLY A 212 -14.92 14.77 -6.05
N LEU A 213 -15.38 15.78 -6.79
CA LEU A 213 -16.29 15.60 -7.91
C LEU A 213 -15.66 14.77 -9.03
N VAL A 214 -14.43 15.07 -9.42
CA VAL A 214 -13.68 14.29 -10.43
C VAL A 214 -13.51 12.84 -9.98
N PHE A 215 -13.20 12.60 -8.71
CA PHE A 215 -13.09 11.26 -8.15
C PHE A 215 -14.40 10.48 -8.27
N VAL A 216 -15.53 11.10 -7.88
CA VAL A 216 -16.86 10.46 -7.98
C VAL A 216 -17.20 10.14 -9.44
N ILE A 217 -16.96 11.07 -10.38
CA ILE A 217 -17.19 10.83 -11.81
C ILE A 217 -16.34 9.66 -12.31
N LEU A 218 -15.04 9.65 -12.00
CA LEU A 218 -14.14 8.57 -12.42
C LEU A 218 -14.54 7.21 -11.81
N SER A 219 -15.01 7.19 -10.57
CA SER A 219 -15.46 5.95 -9.94
C SER A 219 -16.77 5.41 -10.54
N ILE A 220 -17.66 6.29 -11.03
CA ILE A 220 -18.88 5.89 -11.75
C ILE A 220 -18.53 5.34 -13.15
N VAL A 221 -17.58 5.99 -13.85
CA VAL A 221 -17.15 5.55 -15.18
C VAL A 221 -16.38 4.22 -15.14
N ALA A 222 -15.67 3.95 -14.04
CA ALA A 222 -14.89 2.72 -13.84
C ALA A 222 -15.74 1.53 -13.34
N TYR A 223 -17.01 1.76 -12.96
CA TYR A 223 -17.95 0.74 -12.51
C TYR A 223 -18.60 0.01 -13.68
#